data_cb14336cdb97daa1c0298d5dfb22b1ae
#
_entry.id   cb14336cdb97daa1c0298d5dfb22b1ae
#
_cell.length_a   1.000
_cell.length_b   1.000
_cell.length_c   1.000
_cell.angle_alpha   90.00
_cell.angle_beta   90.00
_cell.angle_gamma   90.00
#
_symmetry.space_group_name_H-M   'P 1'
#
loop_
_entity.id
_entity.type
_entity.pdbx_description
1 polymer ?
#
loop_
_entity_poly.entity_id
_entity_poly.type
_entity_poly.pdbx_seq_one_letter_code
_entity_poly.pdbx_strand_id
1 'polypeptide(L)'
;GLSTAYYLAKEHGITNVAVIEKGPIGLGNTGRNTTVIRSNYLWDESAAIYELSLKLYEGLSQDLNFNIMLSQRGLISLAHNQHDLREVQRRVNAIRLNGIDSEMLSLAKLKELVPILNLSPTSRYPVLGASIQRRGGIARHDAIAWGLARSADDRGVDILQHTEVTGLRIQGGLIKGVETTRGFIAAPKVGVAVAGHSSVLA
;
A
#
# COMPACT_ATOMS: atom_id res chain seq x y z
N GLY A 1 -7.36 -6.66 4.25
CA GLY A 1 -8.70 -7.26 4.21
C GLY A 1 -9.28 -7.31 2.81
N LEU A 2 -9.66 -6.17 2.21
CA LEU A 2 -10.31 -6.15 0.87
C LEU A 2 -9.45 -6.80 -0.22
N SER A 3 -8.15 -6.49 -0.28
CA SER A 3 -7.25 -7.14 -1.25
C SER A 3 -7.19 -8.65 -1.06
N THR A 4 -7.12 -9.11 0.20
CA THR A 4 -7.12 -10.54 0.51
C THR A 4 -8.41 -11.21 0.02
N ALA A 5 -9.56 -10.63 0.33
CA ALA A 5 -10.86 -11.15 -0.09
C ALA A 5 -10.99 -11.17 -1.62
N TYR A 6 -10.60 -10.09 -2.29
CA TYR A 6 -10.60 -9.99 -3.74
C TYR A 6 -9.75 -11.08 -4.40
N TYR A 7 -8.50 -11.27 -3.96
CA TYR A 7 -7.62 -12.28 -4.55
C TYR A 7 -8.02 -13.71 -4.19
N LEU A 8 -8.57 -13.96 -3.00
CA LEU A 8 -9.17 -15.26 -2.67
C LEU A 8 -10.30 -15.62 -3.65
N ALA A 9 -11.16 -14.68 -3.95
CA ALA A 9 -12.25 -14.90 -4.89
C ALA A 9 -11.74 -15.00 -6.34
N LYS A 10 -10.86 -14.06 -6.77
CA LYS A 10 -10.36 -13.99 -8.14
C LYS A 10 -9.48 -15.19 -8.52
N GLU A 11 -8.48 -15.49 -7.69
CA GLU A 11 -7.42 -16.46 -8.06
C GLU A 11 -7.72 -17.88 -7.58
N HIS A 12 -8.55 -18.03 -6.53
CA HIS A 12 -8.80 -19.32 -5.89
C HIS A 12 -10.27 -19.75 -5.90
N GLY A 13 -11.19 -18.93 -6.40
CA GLY A 13 -12.62 -19.22 -6.38
C GLY A 13 -13.22 -19.35 -4.97
N ILE A 14 -12.52 -18.83 -3.95
CA ILE A 14 -13.00 -18.85 -2.55
C ILE A 14 -13.88 -17.61 -2.34
N THR A 15 -15.19 -17.81 -2.44
CA THR A 15 -16.17 -16.72 -2.39
C THR A 15 -16.99 -16.70 -1.11
N ASN A 16 -17.07 -17.82 -0.36
CA ASN A 16 -17.71 -17.83 0.96
C ASN A 16 -16.81 -17.12 1.99
N VAL A 17 -16.70 -15.81 1.83
CA VAL A 17 -15.83 -14.92 2.60
C VAL A 17 -16.64 -13.70 3.02
N ALA A 18 -16.53 -13.28 4.28
CA ALA A 18 -17.06 -12.03 4.78
C ALA A 18 -15.91 -11.09 5.17
N VAL A 19 -15.94 -9.86 4.66
CA VAL A 19 -15.09 -8.75 5.13
C VAL A 19 -15.90 -7.94 6.13
N ILE A 20 -15.42 -7.87 7.37
CA ILE A 20 -16.10 -7.17 8.46
C ILE A 20 -15.33 -5.88 8.74
N GLU A 21 -15.99 -4.75 8.64
CA GLU A 21 -15.43 -3.42 8.84
C GLU A 21 -16.27 -2.62 9.85
N LYS A 22 -15.63 -2.10 10.90
CA LYS A 22 -16.35 -1.39 11.94
C LYS A 22 -16.89 -0.03 11.50
N GLY A 23 -16.26 0.59 10.54
CA GLY A 23 -16.68 1.87 9.94
C GLY A 23 -17.05 1.74 8.47
N PRO A 24 -17.06 2.82 7.71
CA PRO A 24 -17.13 2.77 6.26
C PRO A 24 -15.81 2.28 5.66
N ILE A 25 -15.88 1.71 4.44
CA ILE A 25 -14.73 1.24 3.68
C ILE A 25 -13.70 2.37 3.53
N GLY A 26 -12.43 2.06 3.86
CA GLY A 26 -11.32 2.96 3.68
C GLY A 26 -11.10 3.97 4.81
N LEU A 27 -11.93 3.98 5.85
CA LEU A 27 -11.80 4.94 6.96
C LEU A 27 -10.54 4.74 7.83
N GLY A 28 -9.96 3.55 7.84
CA GLY A 28 -8.75 3.24 8.59
C GLY A 28 -7.49 3.88 7.99
N ASN A 29 -6.34 3.20 8.11
CA ASN A 29 -5.05 3.67 7.57
C ASN A 29 -5.08 3.89 6.05
N THR A 30 -5.93 3.16 5.32
CA THR A 30 -6.11 3.35 3.88
C THR A 30 -6.52 4.78 3.54
N GLY A 31 -7.46 5.38 4.27
CA GLY A 31 -7.92 6.75 4.03
C GLY A 31 -7.06 7.84 4.72
N ARG A 32 -5.96 7.47 5.38
CA ARG A 32 -5.14 8.38 6.21
C ARG A 32 -3.67 8.34 5.85
N ASN A 33 -3.36 8.28 4.56
CA ASN A 33 -1.99 8.21 4.06
C ASN A 33 -1.73 9.24 2.95
N THR A 34 -0.49 9.32 2.51
CA THR A 34 -0.04 10.29 1.51
C THR A 34 -0.25 9.83 0.06
N THR A 35 -0.92 8.71 -0.16
CA THR A 35 -1.21 8.13 -1.49
C THR A 35 0.02 7.72 -2.32
N VAL A 36 1.22 7.78 -1.76
CA VAL A 36 2.46 7.46 -2.46
C VAL A 36 2.59 5.96 -2.67
N ILE A 37 2.80 5.58 -3.92
CA ILE A 37 3.10 4.20 -4.36
C ILE A 37 4.56 4.15 -4.79
N ARG A 38 5.34 3.24 -4.20
CA ARG A 38 6.77 3.07 -4.47
C ARG A 38 7.27 1.70 -4.06
N SER A 39 8.42 1.26 -4.59
CA SER A 39 9.10 0.02 -4.20
C SER A 39 10.56 0.23 -3.78
N ASN A 40 11.05 1.46 -3.73
CA ASN A 40 12.44 1.80 -3.43
C ASN A 40 12.79 1.66 -1.93
N TYR A 41 12.58 0.48 -1.38
CA TYR A 41 12.92 0.12 -0.01
C TYR A 41 14.33 -0.48 0.07
N LEU A 42 15.02 -0.24 1.20
CA LEU A 42 16.41 -0.65 1.38
C LEU A 42 16.57 -2.16 1.62
N TRP A 43 15.64 -2.76 2.37
CA TRP A 43 15.70 -4.16 2.77
C TRP A 43 15.11 -5.05 1.69
N ASP A 44 15.80 -6.15 1.37
CA ASP A 44 15.48 -7.03 0.25
C ASP A 44 14.05 -7.59 0.34
N GLU A 45 13.62 -8.03 1.52
CA GLU A 45 12.27 -8.56 1.73
C GLU A 45 11.20 -7.48 1.54
N SER A 46 11.46 -6.29 2.05
CA SER A 46 10.57 -5.15 1.84
C SER A 46 10.53 -4.75 0.37
N ALA A 47 11.69 -4.67 -0.27
CA ALA A 47 11.81 -4.35 -1.68
C ALA A 47 11.02 -5.35 -2.55
N ALA A 48 11.13 -6.66 -2.27
CA ALA A 48 10.41 -7.71 -2.99
C ALA A 48 8.89 -7.58 -2.86
N ILE A 49 8.37 -7.38 -1.64
CA ILE A 49 6.92 -7.21 -1.38
C ILE A 49 6.40 -5.95 -2.07
N TYR A 50 7.09 -4.83 -1.92
CA TYR A 50 6.63 -3.55 -2.49
C TYR A 50 6.77 -3.51 -4.01
N GLU A 51 7.77 -4.17 -4.60
CA GLU A 51 7.91 -4.29 -6.05
C GLU A 51 6.80 -5.18 -6.65
N LEU A 52 6.47 -6.29 -6.00
CA LEU A 52 5.30 -7.09 -6.39
C LEU A 52 4.02 -6.26 -6.30
N SER A 53 3.84 -5.52 -5.20
CA SER A 53 2.68 -4.65 -5.02
C SER A 53 2.60 -3.58 -6.12
N LEU A 54 3.72 -2.95 -6.48
CA LEU A 54 3.77 -1.94 -7.54
C LEU A 54 3.34 -2.53 -8.89
N LYS A 55 3.81 -3.71 -9.24
CA LYS A 55 3.40 -4.43 -10.46
C LYS A 55 1.90 -4.73 -10.46
N LEU A 56 1.34 -5.12 -9.32
CA LEU A 56 -0.11 -5.33 -9.19
C LEU A 56 -0.89 -4.02 -9.38
N TYR A 57 -0.41 -2.91 -8.82
CA TYR A 57 -1.04 -1.59 -9.02
C TYR A 57 -1.05 -1.16 -10.48
N GLU A 58 -0.01 -1.47 -11.25
CA GLU A 58 0.08 -1.10 -12.67
C GLU A 58 -1.03 -1.71 -13.52
N GLY A 59 -1.50 -2.93 -13.19
CA GLY A 59 -2.63 -3.59 -13.84
C GLY A 59 -3.99 -3.39 -13.16
N LEU A 60 -4.00 -2.86 -11.94
CA LEU A 60 -5.17 -2.95 -11.07
C LEU A 60 -6.42 -2.23 -11.61
N SER A 61 -6.27 -1.11 -12.31
CA SER A 61 -7.42 -0.41 -12.93
C SER A 61 -8.15 -1.27 -13.96
N GLN A 62 -7.40 -2.04 -14.74
CA GLN A 62 -7.97 -2.96 -15.73
C GLN A 62 -8.59 -4.17 -15.04
N ASP A 63 -7.89 -4.76 -14.09
CA ASP A 63 -8.35 -5.91 -13.31
C ASP A 63 -9.67 -5.66 -12.58
N LEU A 64 -9.83 -4.46 -12.03
CA LEU A 64 -11.03 -4.08 -11.29
C LEU A 64 -12.12 -3.47 -12.19
N ASN A 65 -11.84 -3.19 -13.45
CA ASN A 65 -12.66 -2.31 -14.30
C ASN A 65 -13.06 -1.04 -13.52
N PHE A 66 -12.08 -0.42 -12.86
CA PHE A 66 -12.27 0.73 -11.98
C PHE A 66 -11.01 1.58 -11.93
N ASN A 67 -11.09 2.86 -12.31
CA ASN A 67 -9.93 3.73 -12.35
C ASN A 67 -9.42 4.09 -10.94
N ILE A 68 -8.29 3.53 -10.53
CA ILE A 68 -7.62 3.82 -9.27
C ILE A 68 -6.79 5.12 -9.31
N MET A 69 -6.78 5.80 -10.43
CA MET A 69 -6.03 7.05 -10.65
C MET A 69 -4.54 6.89 -10.34
N LEU A 70 -3.93 5.77 -10.78
CA LEU A 70 -2.48 5.57 -10.68
C LEU A 70 -1.78 6.56 -11.61
N SER A 71 -0.86 7.34 -11.06
CA SER A 71 -0.06 8.33 -11.77
C SER A 71 1.42 8.15 -11.42
N GLN A 72 2.17 7.50 -12.30
CA GLN A 72 3.60 7.23 -12.16
C GLN A 72 4.43 8.38 -12.74
N ARG A 73 4.65 9.41 -11.95
CA ARG A 73 5.45 10.59 -12.33
C ARG A 73 6.85 10.59 -11.70
N GLY A 74 7.21 9.50 -11.04
CA GLY A 74 8.43 9.37 -10.29
C GLY A 74 8.29 9.79 -8.83
N LEU A 75 9.12 9.19 -7.99
CA LEU A 75 9.33 9.60 -6.61
C LEU A 75 10.77 10.09 -6.46
N ILE A 76 10.94 11.35 -6.07
CA ILE A 76 12.23 11.98 -5.88
C ILE A 76 12.53 12.09 -4.39
N SER A 77 13.75 11.69 -3.99
CA SER A 77 14.31 11.91 -2.66
C SER A 77 15.46 12.89 -2.76
N LEU A 78 15.36 14.01 -2.02
CA LEU A 78 16.38 15.06 -2.01
C LEU A 78 17.41 14.78 -0.92
N ALA A 79 18.68 15.13 -1.19
CA ALA A 79 19.78 15.12 -0.23
C ALA A 79 20.21 16.56 0.07
N HIS A 80 20.24 16.93 1.35
CA HIS A 80 20.52 18.29 1.80
C HIS A 80 21.92 18.48 2.42
N ASN A 81 22.63 17.39 2.69
CA ASN A 81 23.98 17.38 3.22
C ASN A 81 24.77 16.18 2.67
N GLN A 82 26.07 16.11 2.96
CA GLN A 82 26.93 15.05 2.44
C GLN A 82 26.60 13.67 3.01
N HIS A 83 26.07 13.59 4.23
CA HIS A 83 25.63 12.33 4.81
C HIS A 83 24.42 11.79 4.04
N ASP A 84 23.40 12.62 3.84
CA ASP A 84 22.21 12.26 3.07
C ASP A 84 22.57 11.83 1.64
N LEU A 85 23.49 12.54 1.00
CA LEU A 85 23.91 12.23 -0.37
C LEU A 85 24.56 10.84 -0.45
N ARG A 86 25.42 10.49 0.50
CA ARG A 86 26.02 9.14 0.59
C ARG A 86 24.98 8.07 0.87
N GLU A 87 24.02 8.35 1.76
CA GLU A 87 22.93 7.42 2.07
C GLU A 87 22.00 7.19 0.88
N VAL A 88 21.65 8.25 0.16
CA VAL A 88 20.86 8.15 -1.07
C VAL A 88 21.61 7.33 -2.12
N GLN A 89 22.92 7.56 -2.30
CA GLN A 89 23.76 6.80 -3.23
C GLN A 89 23.81 5.31 -2.85
N ARG A 90 24.03 5.00 -1.57
CA ARG A 90 24.05 3.63 -1.05
C ARG A 90 22.70 2.93 -1.29
N ARG A 91 21.61 3.62 -1.03
CA ARG A 91 20.24 3.11 -1.26
C ARG A 91 19.98 2.84 -2.73
N VAL A 92 20.33 3.75 -3.62
CA VAL A 92 20.19 3.55 -5.07
C VAL A 92 20.94 2.29 -5.52
N ASN A 93 22.18 2.09 -5.05
CA ASN A 93 22.95 0.90 -5.41
C ASN A 93 22.29 -0.39 -4.90
N ALA A 94 21.89 -0.44 -3.62
CA ALA A 94 21.22 -1.60 -3.04
C ALA A 94 19.89 -1.93 -3.75
N ILE A 95 19.07 -0.92 -4.02
CA ILE A 95 17.77 -1.07 -4.68
C ILE A 95 17.94 -1.59 -6.12
N ARG A 96 18.98 -1.11 -6.84
CA ARG A 96 19.28 -1.60 -8.19
C ARG A 96 19.74 -3.05 -8.22
N LEU A 97 20.44 -3.52 -7.18
CA LEU A 97 20.79 -4.95 -7.05
C LEU A 97 19.56 -5.85 -6.97
N ASN A 98 18.46 -5.34 -6.43
CA ASN A 98 17.16 -6.01 -6.40
C ASN A 98 16.34 -5.86 -7.69
N GLY A 99 16.92 -5.30 -8.76
CA GLY A 99 16.25 -5.11 -10.04
C GLY A 99 15.20 -4.01 -10.08
N ILE A 100 15.15 -3.15 -9.07
CA ILE A 100 14.19 -2.05 -8.97
C ILE A 100 14.79 -0.80 -9.61
N ASP A 101 13.96 -0.07 -10.36
CA ASP A 101 14.35 1.19 -10.98
C ASP A 101 14.70 2.25 -9.91
N SER A 102 15.93 2.69 -9.93
CA SER A 102 16.40 3.80 -9.09
C SER A 102 17.66 4.40 -9.69
N GLU A 103 17.77 5.71 -9.70
CA GLU A 103 18.94 6.41 -10.23
C GLU A 103 19.25 7.67 -9.43
N MET A 104 20.53 8.06 -9.46
CA MET A 104 20.96 9.37 -8.94
C MET A 104 20.63 10.46 -9.96
N LEU A 105 20.20 11.61 -9.47
CA LEU A 105 19.97 12.81 -10.28
C LEU A 105 21.01 13.88 -9.96
N SER A 106 21.65 14.42 -11.00
CA SER A 106 22.40 15.68 -10.89
C SER A 106 21.43 16.84 -10.64
N LEU A 107 21.96 17.96 -10.09
CA LEU A 107 21.14 19.16 -9.89
C LEU A 107 20.56 19.71 -11.21
N ALA A 108 21.32 19.61 -12.31
CA ALA A 108 20.85 20.02 -13.62
C ALA A 108 19.63 19.18 -14.06
N LYS A 109 19.71 17.85 -13.93
CA LYS A 109 18.60 16.96 -14.28
C LYS A 109 17.41 17.13 -13.35
N LEU A 110 17.65 17.37 -12.06
CA LEU A 110 16.62 17.65 -11.08
C LEU A 110 15.86 18.95 -11.45
N LYS A 111 16.59 20.00 -11.86
CA LYS A 111 15.99 21.28 -12.28
C LYS A 111 15.14 21.14 -13.54
N GLU A 112 15.59 20.31 -14.48
CA GLU A 112 14.82 19.98 -15.70
C GLU A 112 13.50 19.29 -15.34
N LEU A 113 13.53 18.28 -14.44
CA LEU A 113 12.36 17.52 -14.05
C LEU A 113 11.41 18.31 -13.15
N VAL A 114 11.94 19.17 -12.28
CA VAL A 114 11.16 19.95 -11.32
C VAL A 114 11.58 21.43 -11.39
N PRO A 115 11.13 22.17 -12.43
CA PRO A 115 11.57 23.55 -12.67
C PRO A 115 11.27 24.53 -11.52
N ILE A 116 10.23 24.26 -10.72
CA ILE A 116 9.83 25.11 -9.60
C ILE A 116 10.75 24.97 -8.37
N LEU A 117 11.62 23.94 -8.32
CA LEU A 117 12.45 23.68 -7.16
C LEU A 117 13.56 24.73 -7.03
N ASN A 118 13.69 25.31 -5.84
CA ASN A 118 14.79 26.23 -5.54
C ASN A 118 16.07 25.42 -5.24
N LEU A 119 17.04 25.49 -6.14
CA LEU A 119 18.36 24.81 -6.02
C LEU A 119 19.48 25.79 -5.66
N SER A 120 19.16 27.00 -5.16
CA SER A 120 20.18 27.95 -4.73
C SER A 120 21.06 27.37 -3.63
N PRO A 121 22.39 27.43 -3.77
CA PRO A 121 23.31 26.99 -2.72
C PRO A 121 23.24 27.85 -1.45
N THR A 122 22.63 29.02 -1.51
CA THR A 122 22.43 29.93 -0.38
C THR A 122 21.08 29.73 0.33
N SER A 123 20.28 28.76 -0.11
CA SER A 123 19.04 28.43 0.61
C SER A 123 19.36 27.88 2.00
N ARG A 124 18.40 28.01 2.93
CA ARG A 124 18.54 27.48 4.29
C ARG A 124 18.85 25.96 4.33
N TYR A 125 18.27 25.25 3.38
CA TYR A 125 18.48 23.80 3.20
C TYR A 125 18.85 23.55 1.73
N PRO A 126 20.12 23.74 1.35
CA PRO A 126 20.55 23.55 -0.03
C PRO A 126 20.39 22.10 -0.46
N VAL A 127 20.00 21.88 -1.70
CA VAL A 127 19.94 20.53 -2.28
C VAL A 127 21.31 20.22 -2.89
N LEU A 128 21.92 19.11 -2.49
CA LEU A 128 23.22 18.66 -3.01
C LEU A 128 23.09 17.59 -4.09
N GLY A 129 21.96 16.92 -4.17
CA GLY A 129 21.65 15.89 -5.14
C GLY A 129 20.32 15.24 -4.83
N ALA A 130 19.92 14.28 -5.63
CA ALA A 130 18.68 13.56 -5.46
C ALA A 130 18.77 12.15 -6.03
N SER A 131 17.80 11.31 -5.69
CA SER A 131 17.51 10.10 -6.44
C SER A 131 16.08 10.12 -6.94
N ILE A 132 15.79 9.32 -7.97
CA ILE A 132 14.43 9.11 -8.48
C ILE A 132 14.15 7.62 -8.66
N GLN A 133 12.95 7.20 -8.29
CA GLN A 133 12.31 5.99 -8.77
C GLN A 133 11.24 6.39 -9.78
N ARG A 134 11.44 6.07 -11.08
CA ARG A 134 10.54 6.54 -12.15
C ARG A 134 9.17 5.90 -12.10
N ARG A 135 9.10 4.61 -11.75
CA ARG A 135 7.84 3.89 -11.58
C ARG A 135 7.10 4.25 -10.29
N GLY A 136 7.72 4.99 -9.38
CA GLY A 136 7.04 5.56 -8.23
C GLY A 136 6.00 6.58 -8.64
N GLY A 137 4.99 6.81 -7.80
CA GLY A 137 3.93 7.75 -8.10
C GLY A 137 2.89 7.84 -7.01
N ILE A 138 1.68 8.16 -7.39
CA ILE A 138 0.52 8.22 -6.50
C ILE A 138 -0.65 7.40 -7.06
N ALA A 139 -1.53 6.92 -6.16
CA ALA A 139 -2.82 6.35 -6.52
C ALA A 139 -3.87 6.76 -5.49
N ARG A 140 -5.11 6.95 -5.90
CA ARG A 140 -6.19 7.33 -4.99
C ARG A 140 -6.55 6.14 -4.09
N HIS A 141 -6.26 6.27 -2.81
CA HIS A 141 -6.47 5.22 -1.82
C HIS A 141 -7.96 4.84 -1.64
N ASP A 142 -8.86 5.83 -1.72
CA ASP A 142 -10.31 5.61 -1.70
C ASP A 142 -10.78 4.85 -2.94
N ALA A 143 -10.33 5.23 -4.13
CA ALA A 143 -10.64 4.53 -5.37
C ALA A 143 -10.14 3.07 -5.35
N ILE A 144 -8.95 2.82 -4.79
CA ILE A 144 -8.43 1.45 -4.60
C ILE A 144 -9.32 0.65 -3.67
N ALA A 145 -9.69 1.21 -2.51
CA ALA A 145 -10.53 0.52 -1.54
C ALA A 145 -11.92 0.19 -2.12
N TRP A 146 -12.56 1.15 -2.77
CA TRP A 146 -13.87 0.97 -3.41
C TRP A 146 -13.82 0.04 -4.61
N GLY A 147 -12.78 0.13 -5.44
CA GLY A 147 -12.60 -0.76 -6.58
C GLY A 147 -12.44 -2.23 -6.15
N LEU A 148 -11.60 -2.47 -5.12
CA LEU A 148 -11.43 -3.80 -4.54
C LEU A 148 -12.71 -4.32 -3.88
N ALA A 149 -13.42 -3.46 -3.14
CA ALA A 149 -14.68 -3.82 -2.50
C ALA A 149 -15.73 -4.23 -3.53
N ARG A 150 -15.98 -3.37 -4.54
CA ARG A 150 -16.92 -3.67 -5.62
C ARG A 150 -16.57 -4.97 -6.33
N SER A 151 -15.31 -5.15 -6.71
CA SER A 151 -14.89 -6.35 -7.43
C SER A 151 -14.91 -7.62 -6.58
N ALA A 152 -14.79 -7.53 -5.25
CA ALA A 152 -14.97 -8.64 -4.34
C ALA A 152 -16.46 -8.99 -4.19
N ASP A 153 -17.32 -7.98 -4.01
CA ASP A 153 -18.77 -8.10 -3.92
C ASP A 153 -19.37 -8.73 -5.20
N ASP A 154 -18.97 -8.26 -6.38
CA ASP A 154 -19.36 -8.82 -7.69
C ASP A 154 -18.99 -10.32 -7.83
N ARG A 155 -18.07 -10.83 -7.00
CA ARG A 155 -17.65 -12.24 -6.93
C ARG A 155 -18.29 -13.03 -5.80
N GLY A 156 -19.22 -12.43 -5.07
CA GLY A 156 -19.97 -13.08 -4.00
C GLY A 156 -19.32 -13.01 -2.63
N VAL A 157 -18.36 -12.09 -2.41
CA VAL A 157 -17.82 -11.80 -1.09
C VAL A 157 -18.76 -10.85 -0.34
N ASP A 158 -19.18 -11.21 0.86
CA ASP A 158 -19.98 -10.34 1.72
C ASP A 158 -19.13 -9.20 2.33
N ILE A 159 -19.61 -7.97 2.25
CA ILE A 159 -18.93 -6.81 2.86
C ILE A 159 -19.85 -6.16 3.89
N LEU A 160 -19.52 -6.36 5.17
CA LEU A 160 -20.30 -5.92 6.31
C LEU A 160 -19.66 -4.66 6.92
N GLN A 161 -20.10 -3.50 6.48
CA GLN A 161 -19.72 -2.22 7.05
C GLN A 161 -20.49 -1.93 8.35
N HIS A 162 -19.99 -1.00 9.16
CA HIS A 162 -20.58 -0.60 10.45
C HIS A 162 -20.82 -1.80 11.37
N THR A 163 -19.92 -2.78 11.34
CA THR A 163 -19.99 -3.99 12.12
C THR A 163 -18.62 -4.19 12.82
N GLU A 164 -18.57 -3.97 14.11
CA GLU A 164 -17.35 -4.12 14.89
C GLU A 164 -17.19 -5.56 15.36
N VAL A 165 -15.99 -6.13 15.15
CA VAL A 165 -15.60 -7.41 15.76
C VAL A 165 -15.19 -7.12 17.20
N THR A 166 -15.85 -7.74 18.16
CA THR A 166 -15.64 -7.56 19.60
C THR A 166 -14.84 -8.69 20.23
N GLY A 167 -14.66 -9.81 19.52
CA GLY A 167 -13.88 -10.93 20.01
C GLY A 167 -13.82 -12.11 19.05
N LEU A 168 -12.95 -13.07 19.37
CA LEU A 168 -12.81 -14.34 18.68
C LEU A 168 -13.43 -15.45 19.51
N ARG A 169 -14.28 -16.29 18.90
CA ARG A 169 -14.80 -17.49 19.59
C ARG A 169 -13.90 -18.67 19.28
N ILE A 170 -13.22 -19.16 20.33
CA ILE A 170 -12.31 -20.32 20.27
C ILE A 170 -12.85 -21.41 21.16
N GLN A 171 -12.94 -22.64 20.67
CA GLN A 171 -13.37 -23.81 21.43
C GLN A 171 -12.47 -24.99 21.09
N GLY A 172 -11.90 -25.62 22.12
CA GLY A 172 -10.96 -26.72 21.95
C GLY A 172 -9.71 -26.35 21.12
N GLY A 173 -9.22 -25.11 21.24
CA GLY A 173 -8.08 -24.61 20.46
C GLY A 173 -8.40 -24.28 18.98
N LEU A 174 -9.64 -24.39 18.56
CA LEU A 174 -10.07 -24.14 17.18
C LEU A 174 -10.95 -22.89 17.11
N ILE A 175 -10.69 -22.05 16.10
CA ILE A 175 -11.55 -20.91 15.82
C ILE A 175 -12.94 -21.40 15.36
N LYS A 176 -13.99 -20.79 15.89
CA LYS A 176 -15.40 -21.07 15.51
C LYS A 176 -16.06 -19.90 14.80
N GLY A 177 -15.46 -18.71 14.91
CA GLY A 177 -15.97 -17.49 14.30
C GLY A 177 -15.61 -16.26 15.11
N VAL A 178 -16.35 -15.18 14.85
CA VAL A 178 -16.16 -13.88 15.49
C VAL A 178 -17.44 -13.38 16.12
N GLU A 179 -17.31 -12.75 17.29
CA GLU A 179 -18.36 -11.97 17.93
C GLU A 179 -18.36 -10.58 17.32
N THR A 180 -19.52 -10.06 17.02
CA THR A 180 -19.67 -8.71 16.46
C THR A 180 -20.79 -7.94 17.15
N THR A 181 -20.81 -6.63 16.93
CA THR A 181 -21.91 -5.77 17.40
C THR A 181 -23.27 -6.11 16.76
N ARG A 182 -23.28 -6.96 15.73
CA ARG A 182 -24.48 -7.41 15.01
C ARG A 182 -24.76 -8.91 15.18
N GLY A 183 -24.07 -9.57 16.11
CA GLY A 183 -24.21 -10.99 16.40
C GLY A 183 -22.99 -11.82 16.03
N PHE A 184 -23.10 -13.12 16.24
CA PHE A 184 -22.05 -14.08 15.97
C PHE A 184 -22.00 -14.46 14.49
N ILE A 185 -20.80 -14.47 13.92
CA ILE A 185 -20.55 -14.95 12.55
C ILE A 185 -19.67 -16.18 12.62
N ALA A 186 -20.20 -17.32 12.20
CA ALA A 186 -19.48 -18.60 12.21
C ALA A 186 -18.45 -18.64 11.06
N ALA A 187 -17.21 -18.98 11.38
CA ALA A 187 -16.17 -19.18 10.39
C ALA A 187 -15.05 -20.11 10.92
N PRO A 188 -14.62 -21.11 10.15
CA PRO A 188 -13.52 -22.00 10.56
C PRO A 188 -12.13 -21.36 10.37
N LYS A 189 -12.05 -20.23 9.67
CA LYS A 189 -10.83 -19.46 9.43
C LYS A 189 -11.12 -17.97 9.57
N VAL A 190 -10.26 -17.26 10.26
CA VAL A 190 -10.37 -15.80 10.46
C VAL A 190 -9.03 -15.16 10.12
N GLY A 191 -9.05 -14.23 9.18
CA GLY A 191 -7.92 -13.37 8.84
C GLY A 191 -8.03 -12.02 9.55
N VAL A 192 -7.04 -11.66 10.36
CA VAL A 192 -7.02 -10.38 11.08
C VAL A 192 -6.22 -9.37 10.26
N ALA A 193 -6.87 -8.32 9.77
CA ALA A 193 -6.29 -7.28 8.93
C ALA A 193 -6.55 -5.88 9.51
N VAL A 194 -6.24 -5.70 10.79
CA VAL A 194 -6.56 -4.52 11.61
C VAL A 194 -5.35 -3.66 11.95
N ALA A 195 -4.23 -3.86 11.25
CA ALA A 195 -2.97 -3.12 11.42
C ALA A 195 -2.54 -3.04 12.90
N GLY A 196 -2.32 -1.83 13.43
CA GLY A 196 -1.88 -1.62 14.81
C GLY A 196 -2.90 -1.99 15.89
N HIS A 197 -4.13 -2.37 15.52
CA HIS A 197 -5.17 -2.80 16.48
C HIS A 197 -5.20 -4.31 16.72
N SER A 198 -4.23 -5.07 16.19
CA SER A 198 -4.18 -6.53 16.35
C SER A 198 -4.14 -6.96 17.81
N SER A 199 -3.41 -6.23 18.66
CA SER A 199 -3.31 -6.51 20.10
C SER A 199 -4.59 -6.28 20.90
N VAL A 200 -5.59 -5.63 20.31
CA VAL A 200 -6.91 -5.41 20.96
C VAL A 200 -7.83 -6.60 20.74
N LEU A 201 -7.62 -7.37 19.67
CA LEU A 201 -8.43 -8.54 19.31
C LEU A 201 -7.80 -9.87 19.68
N ALA A 202 -6.49 -9.88 19.95
CA ALA A 202 -5.74 -11.06 20.41
C ALA A 202 -5.77 -11.14 21.91
#